data_dcaae70e5b1d6c5cb9faaacbed0122ee
#
_entry.id   dcaae70e5b1d6c5cb9faaacbed0122ee
#
_cell.length_a   1.000
_cell.length_b   1.000
_cell.length_c   1.000
_cell.angle_alpha   90.00
_cell.angle_beta   90.00
_cell.angle_gamma   90.00
#
_symmetry.space_group_name_H-M   'P 1'
#
loop_
_entity.id
_entity.type
_entity.pdbx_description
1 polymer ?
#
loop_
_entity_poly.entity_id
_entity_poly.type
_entity_poly.pdbx_seq_one_letter_code
_entity_poly.pdbx_strand_id
1 'polypeptide(L)'
;MQSSHSIGKLLKYIVMFSDLCVLNMLVLLFHFFGHQIWTTQWSCEEILVALFVYNISYLYCINLWPPILYFNKVRSDEIVSRIFMTVFWFSILSEIAFGCLRNAFVITLSDAMFYTTLVLLIILSRLVLRKVLKNARKRGRNTHQVIFVGDGEHMLE
;
A
#
# COMPACT_ATOMS: atom_id res chain seq x y z
N MET A 1 1.39 28.92 1.39
CA MET A 1 1.05 27.83 0.43
C MET A 1 2.03 26.65 0.41
N GLN A 2 3.26 26.76 0.91
CA GLN A 2 4.27 25.68 0.89
C GLN A 2 4.01 24.51 1.88
N SER A 3 3.34 24.73 3.01
CA SER A 3 3.18 23.68 4.05
C SER A 3 2.27 22.51 3.65
N SER A 4 1.23 22.73 2.84
CA SER A 4 0.30 21.67 2.45
C SER A 4 0.92 20.66 1.46
N HIS A 5 1.84 21.09 0.62
CA HIS A 5 2.54 20.23 -0.33
C HIS A 5 3.54 19.30 0.39
N SER A 6 4.17 19.78 1.46
CA SER A 6 5.12 19.03 2.28
C SER A 6 4.41 17.89 3.05
N ILE A 7 3.24 18.18 3.63
CA ILE A 7 2.45 17.19 4.39
C ILE A 7 1.96 16.06 3.46
N GLY A 8 1.56 16.37 2.24
CA GLY A 8 1.14 15.36 1.27
C GLY A 8 2.26 14.39 0.87
N LYS A 9 3.48 14.91 0.69
CA LYS A 9 4.67 14.09 0.41
C LYS A 9 5.01 13.18 1.59
N LEU A 10 5.03 13.72 2.80
CA LEU A 10 5.32 12.95 4.01
C LEU A 10 4.30 11.82 4.21
N LEU A 11 3.03 12.10 3.98
CA LEU A 11 1.97 11.08 4.07
C LEU A 11 2.16 9.96 3.04
N LYS A 12 2.58 10.30 1.81
CA LYS A 12 2.91 9.31 0.78
C LYS A 12 4.00 8.35 1.28
N TYR A 13 5.09 8.88 1.86
CA TYR A 13 6.18 8.04 2.37
C TYR A 13 5.76 7.18 3.56
N ILE A 14 4.95 7.70 4.49
CA ILE A 14 4.43 6.92 5.61
C ILE A 14 3.61 5.73 5.10
N VAL A 15 2.77 5.97 4.10
CA VAL A 15 1.94 4.93 3.49
C VAL A 15 2.82 3.89 2.80
N MET A 16 3.79 4.30 2.00
CA MET A 16 4.73 3.38 1.34
C MET A 16 5.49 2.52 2.35
N PHE A 17 5.99 3.12 3.42
CA PHE A 17 6.68 2.41 4.49
C PHE A 17 5.78 1.40 5.20
N SER A 18 4.54 1.80 5.51
CA SER A 18 3.54 0.90 6.11
C SER A 18 3.27 -0.33 5.23
N ASP A 19 3.13 -0.12 3.91
CA ASP A 19 2.89 -1.22 2.97
C ASP A 19 4.09 -2.16 2.86
N LEU A 20 5.32 -1.62 2.84
CA LEU A 20 6.53 -2.44 2.84
C LEU A 20 6.66 -3.25 4.14
N CYS A 21 6.31 -2.67 5.29
CA CYS A 21 6.28 -3.42 6.55
C CYS A 21 5.28 -4.58 6.48
N VAL A 22 4.08 -4.34 5.97
CA VAL A 22 3.04 -5.39 5.79
C VAL A 22 3.55 -6.47 4.85
N LEU A 23 4.15 -6.11 3.71
CA LEU A 23 4.70 -7.06 2.74
C LEU A 23 5.80 -7.93 3.37
N ASN A 24 6.77 -7.33 4.04
CA ASN A 24 7.89 -8.05 4.64
C ASN A 24 7.42 -8.97 5.78
N MET A 25 6.50 -8.50 6.63
CA MET A 25 5.89 -9.34 7.67
C MET A 25 5.14 -10.52 7.06
N LEU A 26 4.42 -10.32 5.96
CA LEU A 26 3.70 -11.39 5.28
C LEU A 26 4.65 -12.43 4.68
N VAL A 27 5.75 -12.00 4.04
CA VAL A 27 6.78 -12.92 3.52
C VAL A 27 7.35 -13.80 4.64
N LEU A 28 7.70 -13.19 5.78
CA LEU A 28 8.22 -13.92 6.93
C LEU A 28 7.17 -14.88 7.52
N LEU A 29 5.92 -14.44 7.64
CA LEU A 29 4.82 -15.30 8.12
C LEU A 29 4.61 -16.49 7.20
N PHE A 30 4.57 -16.29 5.89
CA PHE A 30 4.44 -17.38 4.92
C PHE A 30 5.64 -18.33 4.96
N HIS A 31 6.84 -17.82 5.22
CA HIS A 31 8.00 -18.67 5.41
C HIS A 31 7.89 -19.52 6.70
N PHE A 32 7.58 -18.91 7.86
CA PHE A 32 7.50 -19.63 9.13
C PHE A 32 6.34 -20.63 9.19
N PHE A 33 5.16 -20.25 8.72
CA PHE A 33 3.96 -21.10 8.73
C PHE A 33 3.85 -21.98 7.49
N GLY A 34 4.43 -21.58 6.38
CA GLY A 34 4.45 -22.33 5.14
C GLY A 34 5.16 -23.67 5.28
N HIS A 35 6.16 -23.77 6.16
CA HIS A 35 6.84 -25.01 6.49
C HIS A 35 5.90 -26.10 7.07
N GLN A 36 4.84 -25.69 7.78
CA GLN A 36 3.87 -26.63 8.35
C GLN A 36 2.75 -27.01 7.39
N ILE A 37 2.43 -26.14 6.41
CA ILE A 37 1.28 -26.31 5.52
C ILE A 37 1.71 -26.72 4.11
N TRP A 38 2.86 -26.22 3.65
CA TRP A 38 3.39 -26.41 2.30
C TRP A 38 4.78 -27.02 2.42
N THR A 39 5.03 -28.12 1.78
CA THR A 39 6.29 -28.92 1.83
C THR A 39 7.54 -28.20 1.29
N THR A 40 7.44 -26.94 0.96
CA THR A 40 8.54 -26.12 0.41
C THR A 40 9.38 -25.49 1.52
N GLN A 41 10.54 -26.09 1.79
CA GLN A 41 11.57 -25.49 2.66
C GLN A 41 12.35 -24.45 1.83
N TRP A 42 12.17 -23.18 2.13
CA TRP A 42 13.03 -22.15 1.58
C TRP A 42 14.32 -22.04 2.41
N SER A 43 15.46 -22.04 1.72
CA SER A 43 16.73 -21.75 2.38
C SER A 43 16.80 -20.29 2.81
N CYS A 44 17.69 -19.94 3.74
CA CYS A 44 17.89 -18.55 4.16
C CYS A 44 18.26 -17.63 2.98
N GLU A 45 18.99 -18.15 2.00
CA GLU A 45 19.35 -17.42 0.78
C GLU A 45 18.12 -17.13 -0.08
N GLU A 46 17.24 -18.10 -0.26
CA GLU A 46 16.01 -17.92 -1.04
C GLU A 46 15.07 -16.90 -0.39
N ILE A 47 15.00 -16.81 0.92
CA ILE A 47 14.22 -15.80 1.62
C ILE A 47 14.77 -14.40 1.37
N LEU A 48 16.10 -14.23 1.43
CA LEU A 48 16.73 -12.94 1.16
C LEU A 48 16.48 -12.49 -0.27
N VAL A 49 16.60 -13.41 -1.24
CA VAL A 49 16.28 -13.14 -2.64
C VAL A 49 14.80 -12.78 -2.80
N ALA A 50 13.89 -13.52 -2.15
CA ALA A 50 12.46 -13.24 -2.19
C ALA A 50 12.13 -11.86 -1.62
N LEU A 51 12.68 -11.52 -0.45
CA LEU A 51 12.50 -10.20 0.16
C LEU A 51 13.00 -9.09 -0.78
N PHE A 52 14.15 -9.27 -1.42
CA PHE A 52 14.70 -8.30 -2.34
C PHE A 52 13.82 -8.12 -3.58
N VAL A 53 13.42 -9.21 -4.22
CA VAL A 53 12.56 -9.20 -5.41
C VAL A 53 11.20 -8.56 -5.09
N TYR A 54 10.55 -8.98 -4.01
CA TYR A 54 9.26 -8.44 -3.63
C TYR A 54 9.32 -6.95 -3.28
N ASN A 55 10.33 -6.51 -2.54
CA ASN A 55 10.46 -5.09 -2.20
C ASN A 55 10.70 -4.21 -3.42
N ILE A 56 11.59 -4.61 -4.35
CA ILE A 56 11.85 -3.86 -5.58
C ILE A 56 10.61 -3.82 -6.47
N SER A 57 9.99 -4.97 -6.71
CA SER A 57 8.78 -5.07 -7.53
C SER A 57 7.64 -4.22 -6.97
N TYR A 58 7.45 -4.24 -5.64
CA TYR A 58 6.42 -3.44 -4.99
C TYR A 58 6.71 -1.94 -5.05
N LEU A 59 7.95 -1.53 -4.80
CA LEU A 59 8.38 -0.12 -4.92
C LEU A 59 8.19 0.40 -6.35
N TYR A 60 8.48 -0.41 -7.34
CA TYR A 60 8.24 -0.04 -8.73
C TYR A 60 6.75 0.16 -9.00
N CYS A 61 5.91 -0.78 -8.59
CA CYS A 61 4.46 -0.69 -8.79
C CYS A 61 3.81 0.48 -8.06
N ILE A 62 4.22 0.77 -6.81
CA ILE A 62 3.65 1.90 -6.05
C ILE A 62 4.08 3.26 -6.59
N ASN A 63 5.19 3.33 -7.33
CA ASN A 63 5.58 4.55 -8.04
C ASN A 63 4.75 4.77 -9.31
N LEU A 64 4.37 3.71 -10.01
CA LEU A 64 3.48 3.79 -11.17
C LEU A 64 2.04 4.16 -10.77
N TRP A 65 1.54 3.56 -9.66
CA TRP A 65 0.20 3.82 -9.10
C TRP A 65 0.28 4.39 -7.68
N PRO A 66 0.60 5.69 -7.52
CA PRO A 66 0.78 6.28 -6.21
C PRO A 66 -0.51 6.24 -5.39
N PRO A 67 -0.40 6.01 -4.07
CA PRO A 67 -1.55 5.98 -3.17
C PRO A 67 -2.23 7.35 -3.07
N ILE A 68 -3.58 7.38 -3.16
CA ILE A 68 -4.38 8.62 -3.12
C ILE A 68 -4.98 8.85 -1.72
N LEU A 69 -4.26 8.64 -0.64
CA LEU A 69 -4.82 8.84 0.70
C LEU A 69 -4.93 10.30 1.15
N TYR A 70 -4.25 11.22 0.48
CA TYR A 70 -4.10 12.61 0.89
C TYR A 70 -5.16 13.56 0.35
N PHE A 71 -6.02 13.13 -0.58
CA PHE A 71 -7.11 13.97 -1.07
C PHE A 71 -8.35 13.89 -0.17
N ASN A 72 -8.92 15.04 0.19
CA ASN A 72 -10.06 15.13 1.11
C ASN A 72 -11.36 14.52 0.58
N LYS A 73 -11.49 14.32 -0.73
CA LYS A 73 -12.72 13.88 -1.42
C LYS A 73 -12.61 12.50 -2.07
N VAL A 74 -11.58 11.69 -1.76
CA VAL A 74 -11.42 10.38 -2.40
C VAL A 74 -12.46 9.39 -1.87
N ARG A 75 -13.20 8.75 -2.76
CA ARG A 75 -14.13 7.66 -2.44
C ARG A 75 -13.35 6.41 -2.03
N SER A 76 -13.95 5.60 -1.16
CA SER A 76 -13.32 4.34 -0.70
C SER A 76 -13.06 3.39 -1.88
N ASP A 77 -13.97 3.40 -2.87
CA ASP A 77 -13.90 2.54 -4.06
C ASP A 77 -12.66 2.81 -4.90
N GLU A 78 -12.27 4.08 -5.04
CA GLU A 78 -11.05 4.47 -5.76
C GLU A 78 -9.78 3.99 -5.06
N ILE A 79 -9.77 4.00 -3.72
CA ILE A 79 -8.64 3.48 -2.93
C ILE A 79 -8.51 1.97 -3.15
N VAL A 80 -9.62 1.24 -3.05
CA VAL A 80 -9.64 -0.22 -3.24
C VAL A 80 -9.23 -0.59 -4.66
N SER A 81 -9.79 0.07 -5.68
CA SER A 81 -9.45 -0.16 -7.09
C SER A 81 -7.95 0.04 -7.36
N ARG A 82 -7.34 1.08 -6.80
CA ARG A 82 -5.90 1.32 -6.95
C ARG A 82 -5.04 0.28 -6.24
N ILE A 83 -5.46 -0.20 -5.07
CA ILE A 83 -4.77 -1.29 -4.38
C ILE A 83 -4.80 -2.55 -5.25
N PHE A 84 -5.96 -2.91 -5.80
CA PHE A 84 -6.07 -4.05 -6.70
C PHE A 84 -5.14 -3.92 -7.91
N MET A 85 -5.13 -2.77 -8.57
CA MET A 85 -4.22 -2.51 -9.70
C MET A 85 -2.74 -2.62 -9.29
N THR A 86 -2.38 -2.04 -8.15
CA THR A 86 -0.99 -2.11 -7.67
C THR A 86 -0.58 -3.55 -7.37
N VAL A 87 -1.40 -4.33 -6.67
CA VAL A 87 -1.08 -5.71 -6.32
C VAL A 87 -1.15 -6.63 -7.54
N PHE A 88 -2.07 -6.38 -8.47
CA PHE A 88 -2.15 -7.14 -9.73
C PHE A 88 -0.85 -7.00 -10.54
N TRP A 89 -0.39 -5.78 -10.78
CA TRP A 89 0.88 -5.56 -11.49
C TRP A 89 2.09 -6.05 -10.70
N PHE A 90 2.05 -5.91 -9.38
CA PHE A 90 3.07 -6.45 -8.50
C PHE A 90 3.16 -7.98 -8.59
N SER A 91 2.03 -8.71 -8.62
CA SER A 91 2.03 -10.16 -8.76
C SER A 91 2.64 -10.60 -10.09
N ILE A 92 2.26 -9.96 -11.20
CA ILE A 92 2.84 -10.25 -12.52
C ILE A 92 4.35 -10.01 -12.52
N LEU A 93 4.79 -8.86 -12.01
CA LEU A 93 6.21 -8.49 -12.03
C LEU A 93 7.06 -9.42 -11.15
N SER A 94 6.56 -9.77 -9.96
CA SER A 94 7.25 -10.68 -9.05
C SER A 94 7.33 -12.10 -9.61
N GLU A 95 6.25 -12.62 -10.23
CA GLU A 95 6.28 -13.94 -10.86
C GLU A 95 7.24 -14.00 -12.05
N ILE A 96 7.28 -12.97 -12.87
CA ILE A 96 8.26 -12.87 -13.97
C ILE A 96 9.69 -12.87 -13.40
N ALA A 97 9.95 -12.09 -12.36
CA ALA A 97 11.28 -12.02 -11.75
C ALA A 97 11.69 -13.39 -11.15
N PHE A 98 10.79 -14.08 -10.45
CA PHE A 98 11.06 -15.44 -9.95
C PHE A 98 11.20 -16.46 -11.05
N GLY A 99 10.38 -16.38 -12.09
CA GLY A 99 10.47 -17.26 -13.27
C GLY A 99 11.84 -17.14 -13.97
N CYS A 100 12.36 -15.93 -14.10
CA CYS A 100 13.69 -15.68 -14.62
C CYS A 100 14.80 -16.22 -13.71
N LEU A 101 14.66 -16.08 -12.38
CA LEU A 101 15.67 -16.57 -11.43
C LEU A 101 15.69 -18.10 -11.31
N ARG A 102 14.54 -18.75 -11.40
CA ARG A 102 14.39 -20.21 -11.25
C ARG A 102 14.40 -20.97 -12.59
N ASN A 103 14.45 -20.27 -13.71
CA ASN A 103 14.27 -20.84 -15.05
C ASN A 103 12.98 -21.68 -15.20
N ALA A 104 11.96 -21.41 -14.39
CA ALA A 104 10.68 -22.12 -14.39
C ALA A 104 9.56 -21.19 -13.94
N PHE A 105 8.47 -21.12 -14.71
CA PHE A 105 7.26 -20.42 -14.34
C PHE A 105 6.30 -21.42 -13.68
N VAL A 106 6.23 -21.43 -12.37
CA VAL A 106 5.32 -22.28 -11.61
C VAL A 106 4.51 -21.42 -10.66
N ILE A 107 3.27 -21.15 -11.04
CA ILE A 107 2.32 -20.46 -10.13
C ILE A 107 1.69 -21.53 -9.24
N THR A 108 1.90 -21.41 -7.95
CA THR A 108 1.37 -22.35 -6.95
C THR A 108 0.12 -21.77 -6.27
N LEU A 109 -0.67 -22.64 -5.63
CA LEU A 109 -1.81 -22.20 -4.83
C LEU A 109 -1.36 -21.32 -3.65
N SER A 110 -0.15 -21.53 -3.14
CA SER A 110 0.45 -20.70 -2.09
C SER A 110 0.66 -19.25 -2.56
N ASP A 111 1.07 -19.05 -3.82
CA ASP A 111 1.27 -17.70 -4.37
C ASP A 111 -0.06 -16.96 -4.48
N ALA A 112 -1.12 -17.63 -4.94
CA ALA A 112 -2.47 -17.06 -4.96
C ALA A 112 -2.97 -16.67 -3.56
N MET A 113 -2.73 -17.52 -2.55
CA MET A 113 -3.06 -17.19 -1.15
C MET A 113 -2.23 -16.03 -0.63
N PHE A 114 -0.95 -15.97 -0.94
CA PHE A 114 -0.07 -14.86 -0.56
C PHE A 114 -0.58 -13.52 -1.10
N TYR A 115 -0.84 -13.42 -2.41
CA TYR A 115 -1.32 -12.17 -3.03
C TYR A 115 -2.72 -11.79 -2.53
N THR A 116 -3.62 -12.76 -2.33
CA THR A 116 -4.95 -12.49 -1.78
C THR A 116 -4.87 -11.93 -0.36
N THR A 117 -4.04 -12.55 0.49
CA THR A 117 -3.82 -12.08 1.87
C THR A 117 -3.17 -10.70 1.88
N LEU A 118 -2.22 -10.44 0.98
CA LEU A 118 -1.57 -9.14 0.82
C LEU A 118 -2.58 -8.05 0.48
N VAL A 119 -3.48 -8.28 -0.49
CA VAL A 119 -4.56 -7.34 -0.85
C VAL A 119 -5.40 -7.00 0.38
N LEU A 120 -5.87 -8.01 1.11
CA LEU A 120 -6.71 -7.81 2.30
C LEU A 120 -6.00 -6.99 3.39
N LEU A 121 -4.74 -7.29 3.67
CA LEU A 121 -3.94 -6.59 4.68
C LEU A 121 -3.67 -5.13 4.26
N ILE A 122 -3.36 -4.86 3.00
CA ILE A 122 -3.16 -3.50 2.50
C ILE A 122 -4.47 -2.71 2.55
N ILE A 123 -5.60 -3.29 2.15
CA ILE A 123 -6.91 -2.64 2.27
C ILE A 123 -7.19 -2.27 3.73
N LEU A 124 -7.01 -3.22 4.65
CA LEU A 124 -7.23 -3.00 6.07
C LEU A 124 -6.33 -1.89 6.61
N SER A 125 -5.03 -1.94 6.30
CA SER A 125 -4.04 -0.90 6.66
C SER A 125 -4.48 0.48 6.17
N ARG A 126 -4.93 0.60 4.92
CA ARG A 126 -5.40 1.86 4.33
C ARG A 126 -6.67 2.40 5.00
N LEU A 127 -7.62 1.53 5.31
CA LEU A 127 -8.85 1.92 6.01
C LEU A 127 -8.56 2.41 7.44
N VAL A 128 -7.64 1.73 8.14
CA VAL A 128 -7.20 2.14 9.49
C VAL A 128 -6.49 3.50 9.41
N LEU A 129 -5.54 3.68 8.50
CA LEU A 129 -4.84 4.96 8.30
C LEU A 129 -5.83 6.09 7.99
N ARG A 130 -6.82 5.85 7.12
CA ARG A 130 -7.87 6.82 6.82
C ARG A 130 -8.67 7.21 8.06
N LYS A 131 -9.04 6.23 8.89
CA LYS A 131 -9.76 6.48 10.15
C LYS A 131 -8.92 7.29 11.14
N VAL A 132 -7.64 6.95 11.29
CA VAL A 132 -6.70 7.69 12.14
C VAL A 132 -6.54 9.12 11.66
N LEU A 133 -6.32 9.35 10.36
CA LEU A 133 -6.21 10.69 9.78
C LEU A 133 -7.49 11.51 9.97
N LYS A 134 -8.66 10.90 9.77
CA LYS A 134 -9.95 11.56 10.01
C LYS A 134 -10.11 11.98 11.47
N ASN A 135 -9.73 11.13 12.41
CA ASN A 135 -9.79 11.43 13.83
C ASN A 135 -8.77 12.51 14.24
N ALA A 136 -7.56 12.47 13.68
CA ALA A 136 -6.54 13.50 13.93
C ALA A 136 -6.98 14.88 13.43
N ARG A 137 -7.66 14.94 12.29
CA ARG A 137 -8.25 16.19 11.75
C ARG A 137 -9.36 16.72 12.67
N LYS A 138 -10.24 15.85 13.18
CA LYS A 138 -11.30 16.27 14.13
C LYS A 138 -10.75 16.87 15.42
N ARG A 139 -9.54 16.49 15.84
CA ARG A 139 -8.87 17.02 17.04
C ARG A 139 -8.10 18.32 16.78
N GLY A 140 -8.34 19.02 15.67
CA GLY A 140 -7.76 20.32 15.35
C GLY A 140 -6.30 20.33 14.92
N ARG A 141 -5.67 19.17 14.75
CA ARG A 141 -4.26 19.06 14.38
C ARG A 141 -3.94 19.41 12.91
N ASN A 142 -4.96 19.58 12.07
CA ASN A 142 -4.76 19.91 10.65
C ASN A 142 -6.00 20.55 10.03
N THR A 143 -6.58 21.56 10.70
CA THR A 143 -7.69 22.36 10.17
C THR A 143 -7.14 23.49 9.32
N HIS A 144 -7.37 23.43 8.02
CA HIS A 144 -7.27 24.62 7.18
C HIS A 144 -8.48 25.51 7.54
N GLN A 145 -8.25 26.62 8.21
CA GLN A 145 -9.25 27.67 8.36
C GLN A 145 -9.44 28.31 6.98
N VAL A 146 -10.58 28.04 6.36
CA VAL A 146 -11.02 28.78 5.19
C VAL A 146 -11.73 30.03 5.70
N ILE A 147 -11.06 31.16 5.65
CA ILE A 147 -11.67 32.45 5.89
C ILE A 147 -12.44 32.80 4.61
N PHE A 148 -13.76 32.75 4.67
CA PHE A 148 -14.61 33.34 3.64
C PHE A 148 -14.56 34.85 3.83
N VAL A 149 -13.78 35.56 3.02
CA VAL A 149 -13.88 37.00 2.87
C VAL A 149 -14.98 37.21 1.83
N GLY A 150 -16.21 37.29 2.29
CA GLY A 150 -17.35 37.73 1.49
C GLY A 150 -17.52 39.21 1.65
N ASP A 151 -17.62 39.94 0.56
CA ASP A 151 -18.15 41.31 0.56
C ASP A 151 -19.61 41.25 1.01
N GLY A 152 -19.89 41.86 2.14
CA GLY A 152 -21.20 41.77 2.82
C GLY A 152 -22.37 42.48 2.14
N GLU A 153 -22.25 42.94 0.90
CA GLU A 153 -23.32 43.72 0.22
C GLU A 153 -24.34 42.86 -0.54
N HIS A 154 -24.09 41.57 -0.77
CA HIS A 154 -25.01 40.67 -1.51
C HIS A 154 -25.66 39.54 -0.68
N MET A 155 -25.66 39.63 0.65
CA MET A 155 -26.31 38.61 1.51
C MET A 155 -27.73 38.98 2.01
N LEU A 156 -28.32 40.07 1.47
CA LEU A 156 -29.66 40.54 1.90
C LEU A 156 -30.61 40.79 0.70
N GLU A 157 -30.66 39.87 -0.26
CA GLU A 157 -31.76 39.77 -1.21
C GLU A 157 -32.29 38.34 -1.25
#